data_0edde64b9a41544820afdb26c54de0d5
#
_entry.id   0edde64b9a41544820afdb26c54de0d5
#
_cell.length_a   1.000
_cell.length_b   1.000
_cell.length_c   1.000
_cell.angle_alpha   90.00
_cell.angle_beta   90.00
_cell.angle_gamma   90.00
#
_symmetry.space_group_name_H-M   'P 1'
#
loop_
_entity.id
_entity.type
_entity.pdbx_description
1 polymer ?
#
loop_
_entity_poly.entity_id
_entity_poly.type
_entity_poly.pdbx_seq_one_letter_code
_entity_poly.pdbx_strand_id
1 'polypeptide(L)'
;MNTEKLLSNVRGDLSGAISGAIISIPLSIGYGIIVYGALGVEFLPFAALLGIYACLLGGICASLVGGTEIQITAPKAPLSLILASFVAPLALNLQIQDVASRNILIVGLTSLCVLIGGIIQFLFGTLRLGNLVKYVPYPVVSGFMNGIAFILIYEQLAPLVGANSHISLFEFFYNPEVVQPFTFFVGFTTI
;
A
#
# COMPACT_ATOMS: atom_id res chain seq x y z
N MET A 1 -3.01 -26.46 -17.07
CA MET A 1 -1.82 -25.63 -17.18
C MET A 1 -0.67 -26.53 -17.60
N ASN A 2 -0.17 -26.41 -18.86
CA ASN A 2 0.89 -27.29 -19.36
C ASN A 2 2.21 -26.98 -18.66
N THR A 3 2.75 -27.93 -17.93
CA THR A 3 4.04 -27.82 -17.20
C THR A 3 5.23 -27.55 -18.13
N GLU A 4 5.15 -27.95 -19.38
CA GLU A 4 6.18 -27.65 -20.39
C GLU A 4 6.26 -26.14 -20.75
N LYS A 5 5.13 -25.42 -20.71
CA LYS A 5 5.11 -23.96 -20.91
C LYS A 5 5.69 -23.17 -19.73
N LEU A 6 5.54 -23.69 -18.51
CA LEU A 6 6.06 -23.08 -17.30
C LEU A 6 7.60 -23.11 -17.21
N LEU A 7 8.23 -24.08 -17.87
CA LEU A 7 9.69 -24.26 -17.82
C LEU A 7 10.38 -23.71 -19.09
N SER A 8 9.64 -23.18 -20.05
CA SER A 8 10.22 -22.77 -21.34
C SER A 8 11.11 -21.53 -21.27
N ASN A 9 10.97 -20.68 -20.25
CA ASN A 9 11.74 -19.43 -20.11
C ASN A 9 12.13 -19.08 -18.66
N VAL A 10 12.66 -20.06 -17.94
CA VAL A 10 13.01 -19.90 -16.51
C VAL A 10 13.95 -18.72 -16.25
N ARG A 11 14.86 -18.40 -17.16
CA ARG A 11 15.77 -17.26 -17.03
C ARG A 11 15.03 -15.92 -17.12
N GLY A 12 14.09 -15.80 -18.05
CA GLY A 12 13.24 -14.62 -18.21
C GLY A 12 12.32 -14.43 -17.00
N ASP A 13 11.70 -15.52 -16.56
CA ASP A 13 10.79 -15.53 -15.42
C ASP A 13 11.52 -15.15 -14.12
N LEU A 14 12.73 -15.69 -13.90
CA LEU A 14 13.56 -15.34 -12.74
C LEU A 14 14.01 -13.89 -12.78
N SER A 15 14.43 -13.38 -13.93
CA SER A 15 14.80 -11.97 -14.10
C SER A 15 13.62 -11.05 -13.84
N GLY A 16 12.43 -11.41 -14.38
CA GLY A 16 11.18 -10.68 -14.14
C GLY A 16 10.76 -10.71 -12.67
N ALA A 17 10.87 -11.86 -12.01
CA ALA A 17 10.57 -12.00 -10.58
C ALA A 17 11.49 -11.15 -9.70
N ILE A 18 12.80 -11.14 -9.98
CA ILE A 18 13.77 -10.31 -9.24
C ILE A 18 13.46 -8.83 -9.45
N SER A 19 13.23 -8.39 -10.67
CA SER A 19 12.90 -7.00 -10.97
C SER A 19 11.57 -6.59 -10.30
N GLY A 20 10.56 -7.45 -10.35
CA GLY A 20 9.29 -7.25 -9.67
C GLY A 20 9.44 -7.15 -8.14
N ALA A 21 10.28 -8.01 -7.54
CA ALA A 21 10.53 -8.00 -6.10
C ALA A 21 11.26 -6.71 -5.66
N ILE A 22 12.27 -6.27 -6.39
CA ILE A 22 13.02 -5.03 -6.11
C ILE A 22 12.09 -3.82 -6.05
N ILE A 23 11.07 -3.77 -6.91
CA ILE A 23 10.10 -2.68 -6.94
C ILE A 23 9.02 -2.87 -5.86
N SER A 24 8.51 -4.09 -5.71
CA SER A 24 7.34 -4.35 -4.87
C SER A 24 7.64 -4.31 -3.37
N ILE A 25 8.83 -4.74 -2.93
CA ILE A 25 9.18 -4.81 -1.51
C ILE A 25 9.23 -3.41 -0.87
N PRO A 26 9.98 -2.41 -1.41
CA PRO A 26 10.00 -1.07 -0.83
C PRO A 26 8.61 -0.40 -0.83
N LEU A 27 7.85 -0.57 -1.91
CA LEU A 27 6.49 -0.04 -1.99
C LEU A 27 5.58 -0.67 -0.94
N SER A 28 5.70 -1.96 -0.70
CA SER A 28 4.89 -2.66 0.29
C SER A 28 5.20 -2.22 1.72
N ILE A 29 6.46 -1.95 2.01
CA ILE A 29 6.90 -1.34 3.27
C ILE A 29 6.22 0.02 3.44
N GLY A 30 6.30 0.88 2.43
CA GLY A 30 5.69 2.20 2.45
C GLY A 30 4.18 2.15 2.66
N TYR A 31 3.48 1.27 1.97
CA TYR A 31 2.04 1.11 2.13
C TYR A 31 1.65 0.55 3.50
N GLY A 32 2.44 -0.36 4.07
CA GLY A 32 2.23 -0.82 5.45
C GLY A 32 2.33 0.33 6.45
N ILE A 33 3.34 1.18 6.29
CA ILE A 33 3.54 2.38 7.12
C ILE A 33 2.39 3.38 6.94
N ILE A 34 1.91 3.62 5.72
CA ILE A 34 0.77 4.50 5.44
C ILE A 34 -0.49 3.99 6.16
N VAL A 35 -0.77 2.69 6.11
CA VAL A 35 -1.98 2.12 6.74
C VAL A 35 -1.95 2.23 8.25
N TYR A 36 -0.82 1.90 8.88
CA TYR A 36 -0.72 1.76 10.33
C TYR A 36 0.07 2.88 11.02
N GLY A 37 0.50 3.91 10.29
CA GLY A 37 1.29 5.01 10.84
C GLY A 37 0.59 5.77 11.98
N ALA A 38 -0.74 5.83 11.97
CA ALA A 38 -1.55 6.43 13.03
C ALA A 38 -1.45 5.70 14.39
N LEU A 39 -0.91 4.48 14.44
CA LEU A 39 -0.71 3.71 15.68
C LEU A 39 0.49 4.18 16.51
N GLY A 40 1.33 5.05 15.95
CA GLY A 40 2.50 5.64 16.62
C GLY A 40 3.83 5.13 16.10
N VAL A 41 4.89 5.86 16.42
CA VAL A 41 6.25 5.63 15.91
C VAL A 41 6.79 4.26 16.33
N GLU A 42 6.46 3.79 17.52
CA GLU A 42 6.88 2.48 18.04
C GLU A 42 6.29 1.31 17.22
N PHE A 43 5.16 1.53 16.53
CA PHE A 43 4.52 0.52 15.72
C PHE A 43 5.02 0.47 14.27
N LEU A 44 5.78 1.48 13.80
CA LEU A 44 6.24 1.56 12.41
C LEU A 44 7.03 0.33 11.93
N PRO A 45 7.93 -0.30 12.73
CA PRO A 45 8.61 -1.52 12.30
C PRO A 45 7.64 -2.68 12.03
N PHE A 46 6.60 -2.82 12.87
CA PHE A 46 5.56 -3.83 12.66
C PHE A 46 4.68 -3.49 11.44
N ALA A 47 4.35 -2.23 11.24
CA ALA A 47 3.61 -1.75 10.07
C ALA A 47 4.35 -2.10 8.76
N ALA A 48 5.66 -1.88 8.73
CA ALA A 48 6.51 -2.25 7.60
C ALA A 48 6.47 -3.77 7.32
N LEU A 49 6.60 -4.59 8.38
CA LEU A 49 6.52 -6.05 8.28
C LEU A 49 5.15 -6.51 7.77
N LEU A 50 4.06 -5.92 8.26
CA LEU A 50 2.70 -6.23 7.79
C LEU A 50 2.55 -5.94 6.30
N GLY A 51 3.14 -4.85 5.80
CA GLY A 51 3.18 -4.54 4.37
C GLY A 51 3.93 -5.61 3.56
N ILE A 52 5.08 -6.08 4.05
CA ILE A 52 5.85 -7.16 3.40
C ILE A 52 5.05 -8.46 3.40
N TYR A 53 4.45 -8.84 4.52
CA TYR A 53 3.63 -10.06 4.60
C TYR A 53 2.43 -9.99 3.67
N ALA A 54 1.77 -8.85 3.56
CA ALA A 54 0.67 -8.66 2.61
C ALA A 54 1.13 -8.87 1.16
N CYS A 55 2.32 -8.38 0.80
CA CYS A 55 2.91 -8.58 -0.53
C CYS A 55 3.25 -10.04 -0.78
N LEU A 56 3.93 -10.70 0.16
CA LEU A 56 4.36 -12.10 0.02
C LEU A 56 3.17 -13.05 -0.07
N LEU A 57 2.26 -12.98 0.91
CA LEU A 57 1.09 -13.87 0.95
C LEU A 57 0.14 -13.59 -0.21
N GLY A 58 -0.13 -12.31 -0.49
CA GLY A 58 -0.96 -11.91 -1.63
C GLY A 58 -0.37 -12.34 -2.97
N GLY A 59 0.94 -12.19 -3.17
CA GLY A 59 1.65 -12.61 -4.37
C GLY A 59 1.63 -14.12 -4.56
N ILE A 60 1.91 -14.90 -3.49
CA ILE A 60 1.86 -16.38 -3.53
C ILE A 60 0.43 -16.85 -3.83
N CYS A 61 -0.57 -16.35 -3.11
CA CYS A 61 -1.96 -16.74 -3.34
C CYS A 61 -2.42 -16.40 -4.77
N ALA A 62 -2.08 -15.21 -5.26
CA ALA A 62 -2.45 -14.79 -6.62
C ALA A 62 -1.79 -15.66 -7.70
N SER A 63 -0.52 -16.03 -7.50
CA SER A 63 0.21 -16.89 -8.45
C SER A 63 -0.33 -18.34 -8.48
N LEU A 64 -0.82 -18.84 -7.34
CA LEU A 64 -1.38 -20.20 -7.23
C LEU A 64 -2.80 -20.30 -7.79
N VAL A 65 -3.64 -19.28 -7.56
CA VAL A 65 -5.06 -19.29 -7.99
C VAL A 65 -5.21 -18.94 -9.48
N GLY A 66 -4.23 -18.29 -10.05
CA GLY A 66 -4.22 -17.87 -11.44
C GLY A 66 -4.18 -16.36 -11.56
N GLY A 67 -3.63 -15.93 -12.68
CA GLY A 67 -3.45 -14.52 -13.02
C GLY A 67 -3.16 -14.39 -14.50
N THR A 68 -2.83 -13.20 -14.94
CA THR A 68 -2.31 -12.97 -16.29
C THR A 68 -0.80 -13.22 -16.31
N GLU A 69 -0.27 -13.58 -17.48
CA GLU A 69 1.16 -13.93 -17.67
C GLU A 69 2.14 -12.79 -17.30
N ILE A 70 1.65 -11.56 -17.11
CA ILE A 70 2.48 -10.35 -16.91
C ILE A 70 2.02 -9.52 -15.71
N GLN A 71 1.41 -10.14 -14.68
CA GLN A 71 0.86 -9.39 -13.56
C GLN A 71 1.78 -9.46 -12.33
N ILE A 72 2.07 -8.29 -11.73
CA ILE A 72 2.68 -8.17 -10.41
C ILE A 72 1.57 -7.89 -9.39
N THR A 73 1.41 -8.78 -8.42
CA THR A 73 0.45 -8.63 -7.34
C THR A 73 1.16 -8.09 -6.10
N ALA A 74 0.83 -6.88 -5.72
CA ALA A 74 1.38 -6.19 -4.55
C ALA A 74 0.33 -5.22 -3.98
N PRO A 75 0.48 -4.77 -2.72
CA PRO A 75 -0.33 -3.69 -2.17
C PRO A 75 -0.36 -2.48 -3.10
N LYS A 76 -1.48 -1.77 -3.13
CA LYS A 76 -1.69 -0.62 -4.02
C LYS A 76 -2.12 0.61 -3.22
N ALA A 77 -1.62 1.77 -3.63
CA ALA A 77 -1.87 3.05 -2.99
C ALA A 77 -3.35 3.34 -2.68
N PRO A 78 -4.30 3.19 -3.62
CA PRO A 78 -5.71 3.52 -3.33
C PRO A 78 -6.28 2.72 -2.17
N LEU A 79 -5.97 1.42 -2.11
CA LEU A 79 -6.47 0.55 -1.05
C LEU A 79 -5.80 0.87 0.28
N SER A 80 -4.50 1.16 0.27
CA SER A 80 -3.75 1.54 1.46
C SER A 80 -4.26 2.85 2.06
N LEU A 81 -4.61 3.85 1.23
CA LEU A 81 -5.21 5.11 1.68
C LEU A 81 -6.60 4.90 2.30
N ILE A 82 -7.43 4.05 1.69
CA ILE A 82 -8.74 3.69 2.26
C ILE A 82 -8.57 3.01 3.61
N LEU A 83 -7.63 2.06 3.74
CA LEU A 83 -7.36 1.40 5.01
C LEU A 83 -6.78 2.37 6.05
N ALA A 84 -5.90 3.29 5.65
CA ALA A 84 -5.39 4.34 6.53
C ALA A 84 -6.52 5.23 7.08
N SER A 85 -7.47 5.63 6.23
CA SER A 85 -8.63 6.40 6.64
C SER A 85 -9.58 5.64 7.59
N PHE A 86 -9.54 4.32 7.59
CA PHE A 86 -10.24 3.47 8.55
C PHE A 86 -9.47 3.32 9.86
N VAL A 87 -8.14 3.14 9.80
CA VAL A 87 -7.28 2.92 10.98
C VAL A 87 -7.13 4.20 11.81
N ALA A 88 -6.96 5.36 11.18
CA ALA A 88 -6.69 6.62 11.89
C ALA A 88 -7.79 7.01 12.90
N PRO A 89 -9.08 6.99 12.57
CA PRO A 89 -10.15 7.25 13.55
C PRO A 89 -10.21 6.20 14.66
N LEU A 90 -9.91 4.92 14.38
CA LEU A 90 -9.87 3.88 15.41
C LEU A 90 -8.74 4.13 16.39
N ALA A 91 -7.57 4.55 15.92
CA ALA A 91 -6.42 4.87 16.77
C ALA A 91 -6.70 6.04 17.73
N LEU A 92 -7.52 7.02 17.29
CA LEU A 92 -7.88 8.19 18.08
C LEU A 92 -9.03 7.95 19.05
N ASN A 93 -10.03 7.15 18.66
CA ASN A 93 -11.28 6.99 19.43
C ASN A 93 -11.28 5.80 20.38
N LEU A 94 -10.46 4.76 20.13
CA LEU A 94 -10.36 3.61 21.03
C LEU A 94 -9.53 3.97 22.27
N GLN A 95 -10.20 4.26 23.38
CA GLN A 95 -9.60 4.58 24.67
C GLN A 95 -9.27 3.28 25.46
N ILE A 96 -8.40 2.45 24.92
CA ILE A 96 -7.87 1.28 25.62
C ILE A 96 -6.55 1.70 26.27
N GLN A 97 -6.44 1.52 27.60
CA GLN A 97 -5.27 1.96 28.38
C GLN A 97 -3.99 1.23 27.97
N ASP A 98 -4.10 -0.04 27.62
CA ASP A 98 -2.95 -0.80 27.13
C ASP A 98 -2.78 -0.59 25.61
N VAL A 99 -1.70 0.10 25.24
CA VAL A 99 -1.36 0.44 23.86
C VAL A 99 -1.17 -0.81 23.00
N ALA A 100 -0.56 -1.87 23.56
CA ALA A 100 -0.33 -3.10 22.82
C ALA A 100 -1.64 -3.79 22.46
N SER A 101 -2.55 -3.93 23.41
CA SER A 101 -3.88 -4.52 23.20
C SER A 101 -4.72 -3.70 22.20
N ARG A 102 -4.64 -2.36 22.29
CA ARG A 102 -5.29 -1.47 21.32
C ARG A 102 -4.79 -1.70 19.89
N ASN A 103 -3.48 -1.73 19.71
CA ASN A 103 -2.88 -1.89 18.39
C ASN A 103 -3.20 -3.27 17.79
N ILE A 104 -3.16 -4.34 18.59
CA ILE A 104 -3.55 -5.69 18.15
C ILE A 104 -5.03 -5.70 17.73
N LEU A 105 -5.91 -5.08 18.49
CA LEU A 105 -7.34 -4.99 18.15
C LEU A 105 -7.55 -4.26 16.82
N ILE A 106 -6.86 -3.13 16.60
CA ILE A 106 -6.99 -2.36 15.36
C ILE A 106 -6.49 -3.16 14.16
N VAL A 107 -5.36 -3.86 14.29
CA VAL A 107 -4.86 -4.75 13.23
C VAL A 107 -5.86 -5.88 12.96
N GLY A 108 -6.46 -6.47 13.99
CA GLY A 108 -7.50 -7.48 13.86
C GLY A 108 -8.75 -6.96 13.12
N LEU A 109 -9.24 -5.77 13.49
CA LEU A 109 -10.39 -5.13 12.82
C LEU A 109 -10.07 -4.80 11.36
N THR A 110 -8.87 -4.31 11.09
CA THR A 110 -8.42 -4.03 9.72
C THR A 110 -8.34 -5.31 8.89
N SER A 111 -7.81 -6.38 9.46
CA SER A 111 -7.74 -7.69 8.81
C SER A 111 -9.14 -8.25 8.50
N LEU A 112 -10.08 -8.09 9.43
CA LEU A 112 -11.48 -8.46 9.22
C LEU A 112 -12.14 -7.64 8.11
N CYS A 113 -11.89 -6.34 8.07
CA CYS A 113 -12.38 -5.46 7.01
C CYS A 113 -11.86 -5.91 5.63
N VAL A 114 -10.56 -6.22 5.53
CA VAL A 114 -9.95 -6.73 4.30
C VAL A 114 -10.53 -8.08 3.89
N LEU A 115 -10.78 -8.98 4.84
CA LEU A 115 -11.40 -10.28 4.59
C LEU A 115 -12.82 -10.13 4.03
N ILE A 116 -13.63 -9.27 4.64
CA ILE A 116 -14.99 -8.96 4.14
C ILE A 116 -14.91 -8.37 2.72
N GLY A 117 -13.99 -7.42 2.49
CA GLY A 117 -13.74 -6.85 1.17
C GLY A 117 -13.36 -7.91 0.14
N GLY A 118 -12.51 -8.87 0.51
CA GLY A 118 -12.12 -10.00 -0.34
C GLY A 118 -13.30 -10.91 -0.69
N ILE A 119 -14.19 -11.20 0.25
CA ILE A 119 -15.42 -11.98 0.01
C ILE A 119 -16.33 -11.24 -0.98
N ILE A 120 -16.53 -9.94 -0.79
CA ILE A 120 -17.35 -9.11 -1.69
C ILE A 120 -16.72 -9.09 -3.10
N GLN A 121 -15.40 -8.95 -3.17
CA GLN A 121 -14.69 -8.97 -4.47
C GLN A 121 -14.82 -10.32 -5.17
N PHE A 122 -14.76 -11.42 -4.42
CA PHE A 122 -15.00 -12.77 -4.96
C PHE A 122 -16.42 -12.91 -5.51
N LEU A 123 -17.44 -12.43 -4.78
CA LEU A 123 -18.83 -12.40 -5.25
C LEU A 123 -18.97 -11.58 -6.55
N PHE A 124 -18.36 -10.43 -6.63
CA PHE A 124 -18.36 -9.61 -7.84
C PHE A 124 -17.69 -10.31 -9.03
N GLY A 125 -16.62 -11.06 -8.76
CA GLY A 125 -15.96 -11.90 -9.76
C GLY A 125 -16.87 -12.98 -10.31
N THR A 126 -17.56 -13.73 -9.43
CA THR A 126 -18.49 -14.81 -9.82
C THR A 126 -19.70 -14.29 -10.57
N LEU A 127 -20.22 -13.12 -10.20
CA LEU A 127 -21.32 -12.44 -10.91
C LEU A 127 -20.86 -11.75 -12.21
N ARG A 128 -19.57 -11.86 -12.57
CA ARG A 128 -18.96 -11.23 -13.77
C ARG A 128 -19.19 -9.72 -13.85
N LEU A 129 -19.31 -9.04 -12.70
CA LEU A 129 -19.52 -7.59 -12.64
C LEU A 129 -18.31 -6.81 -13.17
N GLY A 130 -17.14 -7.44 -13.28
CA GLY A 130 -15.98 -6.87 -13.97
C GLY A 130 -16.25 -6.42 -15.41
N ASN A 131 -17.27 -6.99 -16.08
CA ASN A 131 -17.69 -6.54 -17.40
C ASN A 131 -18.27 -5.10 -17.39
N LEU A 132 -18.73 -4.62 -16.24
CA LEU A 132 -19.24 -3.25 -16.11
C LEU A 132 -18.14 -2.19 -16.28
N VAL A 133 -16.87 -2.56 -16.06
CA VAL A 133 -15.72 -1.65 -16.27
C VAL A 133 -15.65 -1.13 -17.70
N LYS A 134 -16.18 -1.90 -18.68
CA LYS A 134 -16.25 -1.48 -20.09
C LYS A 134 -17.11 -0.23 -20.32
N TYR A 135 -18.04 0.06 -19.39
CA TYR A 135 -18.92 1.23 -19.46
C TYR A 135 -18.34 2.46 -18.79
N VAL A 136 -17.20 2.33 -18.08
CA VAL A 136 -16.54 3.47 -17.44
C VAL A 136 -15.74 4.23 -18.49
N PRO A 137 -16.07 5.52 -18.76
CA PRO A 137 -15.32 6.31 -19.74
C PRO A 137 -13.87 6.48 -19.33
N TYR A 138 -12.96 6.41 -20.30
CA TYR A 138 -11.52 6.58 -20.07
C TYR A 138 -11.16 7.87 -19.28
N PRO A 139 -11.79 9.04 -19.53
CA PRO A 139 -11.51 10.25 -18.74
C PRO A 139 -11.74 10.09 -17.23
N VAL A 140 -12.74 9.27 -16.83
CA VAL A 140 -13.04 9.01 -15.41
C VAL A 140 -11.90 8.21 -14.79
N VAL A 141 -11.44 7.16 -15.47
CA VAL A 141 -10.31 6.35 -15.00
C VAL A 141 -9.03 7.18 -14.91
N SER A 142 -8.75 7.99 -15.94
CA SER A 142 -7.58 8.88 -15.96
C SER A 142 -7.65 9.93 -14.85
N GLY A 143 -8.80 10.56 -14.64
CA GLY A 143 -9.01 11.53 -13.56
C GLY A 143 -8.80 10.91 -12.17
N PHE A 144 -9.32 9.71 -11.96
CA PHE A 144 -9.13 8.96 -10.70
C PHE A 144 -7.65 8.64 -10.45
N MET A 145 -6.93 8.13 -11.46
CA MET A 145 -5.50 7.82 -11.34
C MET A 145 -4.65 9.06 -11.10
N ASN A 146 -4.96 10.17 -11.78
CA ASN A 146 -4.28 11.45 -11.54
C ASN A 146 -4.54 11.98 -10.13
N GLY A 147 -5.78 11.89 -9.63
CA GLY A 147 -6.12 12.28 -8.26
C GLY A 147 -5.32 11.50 -7.23
N ILE A 148 -5.20 10.17 -7.40
CA ILE A 148 -4.36 9.34 -6.53
C ILE A 148 -2.89 9.75 -6.61
N ALA A 149 -2.36 10.03 -7.81
CA ALA A 149 -0.99 10.47 -7.96
C ALA A 149 -0.72 11.78 -7.18
N PHE A 150 -1.63 12.75 -7.24
CA PHE A 150 -1.51 13.98 -6.45
C PHE A 150 -1.53 13.73 -4.95
N ILE A 151 -2.42 12.86 -4.45
CA ILE A 151 -2.48 12.50 -3.03
C ILE A 151 -1.17 11.84 -2.60
N LEU A 152 -0.63 10.91 -3.39
CA LEU A 152 0.64 10.24 -3.08
C LEU A 152 1.81 11.21 -3.06
N ILE A 153 1.90 12.14 -4.03
CA ILE A 153 2.94 13.16 -4.03
C ILE A 153 2.84 13.99 -2.75
N TYR A 154 1.64 14.44 -2.40
CA TYR A 154 1.40 15.22 -1.21
C TYR A 154 1.83 14.51 0.08
N GLU A 155 1.47 13.23 0.23
CA GLU A 155 1.82 12.43 1.41
C GLU A 155 3.32 12.11 1.50
N GLN A 156 4.01 12.03 0.37
CA GLN A 156 5.44 11.76 0.34
C GLN A 156 6.31 13.02 0.59
N LEU A 157 5.74 14.22 0.52
CA LEU A 157 6.50 15.44 0.79
C LEU A 157 7.02 15.52 2.23
N ALA A 158 6.20 15.15 3.22
CA ALA A 158 6.60 15.20 4.63
C ALA A 158 7.77 14.25 4.96
N PRO A 159 7.74 12.95 4.58
CA PRO A 159 8.88 12.06 4.77
C PRO A 159 10.14 12.50 4.00
N LEU A 160 9.98 13.07 2.80
CA LEU A 160 11.10 13.51 1.96
C LEU A 160 11.90 14.64 2.61
N VAL A 161 11.27 15.50 3.39
CA VAL A 161 11.94 16.59 4.14
C VAL A 161 12.32 16.20 5.57
N GLY A 162 12.05 14.94 5.97
CA GLY A 162 12.35 14.44 7.31
C GLY A 162 11.41 14.96 8.40
N ALA A 163 10.24 15.44 8.00
CA ALA A 163 9.26 15.97 8.92
C ALA A 163 8.36 14.85 9.47
N ASN A 164 8.03 14.93 10.75
CA ASN A 164 7.04 14.05 11.37
C ASN A 164 5.68 14.22 10.69
N SER A 165 5.01 13.12 10.39
CA SER A 165 3.75 13.02 9.66
C SER A 165 2.75 14.13 10.00
N HIS A 166 2.18 14.78 8.98
CA HIS A 166 1.17 15.85 9.00
C HIS A 166 1.66 17.30 9.03
N ILE A 167 2.73 17.61 8.31
CA ILE A 167 3.03 19.01 8.02
C ILE A 167 2.16 19.47 6.85
N SER A 168 1.34 20.49 7.08
CA SER A 168 0.62 21.14 5.98
C SER A 168 1.64 21.83 5.06
N LEU A 169 1.36 21.88 3.75
CA LEU A 169 2.21 22.61 2.80
C LEU A 169 2.46 24.05 3.24
N PHE A 170 1.53 24.66 3.98
CA PHE A 170 1.68 26.00 4.56
C PHE A 170 2.76 26.05 5.65
N GLU A 171 2.85 25.06 6.53
CA GLU A 171 3.89 24.98 7.56
C GLU A 171 5.28 24.75 6.96
N PHE A 172 5.36 23.97 5.88
CA PHE A 172 6.60 23.77 5.16
C PHE A 172 7.22 25.09 4.64
N PHE A 173 6.39 25.98 4.07
CA PHE A 173 6.85 27.27 3.57
C PHE A 173 7.11 28.32 4.66
N TYR A 174 6.49 28.16 5.83
CA TYR A 174 6.57 29.15 6.91
C TYR A 174 7.65 28.84 7.97
N ASN A 175 8.02 27.57 8.14
CA ASN A 175 9.01 27.12 9.12
C ASN A 175 10.12 26.29 8.47
N PRO A 176 11.18 26.92 7.92
CA PRO A 176 12.29 26.19 7.30
C PRO A 176 13.10 25.34 8.29
N GLU A 177 12.96 25.54 9.60
CA GLU A 177 13.62 24.74 10.64
C GLU A 177 13.11 23.29 10.74
N VAL A 178 11.98 22.99 10.12
CA VAL A 178 11.39 21.65 10.10
C VAL A 178 12.10 20.72 9.11
N VAL A 179 12.85 21.29 8.18
CA VAL A 179 13.57 20.55 7.14
C VAL A 179 14.88 20.01 7.70
N GLN A 180 14.99 18.68 7.79
CA GLN A 180 16.28 18.05 8.10
C GLN A 180 17.12 17.97 6.82
N PRO A 181 18.21 18.72 6.72
CA PRO A 181 18.98 18.85 5.47
C PRO A 181 19.56 17.52 5.00
N PHE A 182 19.87 16.61 5.92
CA PHE A 182 20.38 15.29 5.59
C PHE A 182 19.29 14.41 4.94
N THR A 183 18.08 14.40 5.49
CA THR A 183 16.95 13.61 4.96
C THR A 183 16.50 14.16 3.59
N PHE A 184 16.49 15.47 3.44
CA PHE A 184 16.20 16.12 2.16
C PHE A 184 17.24 15.73 1.07
N PHE A 185 18.52 15.71 1.42
CA PHE A 185 19.58 15.31 0.49
C PHE A 185 19.45 13.84 0.07
N VAL A 186 19.18 12.95 1.03
CA VAL A 186 18.95 11.52 0.76
C VAL A 186 17.69 11.33 -0.09
N GLY A 187 16.59 11.99 0.24
CA GLY A 187 15.34 11.92 -0.52
C GLY A 187 15.52 12.42 -1.97
N PHE A 188 16.25 13.50 -2.17
CA PHE A 188 16.52 14.06 -3.50
C PHE A 188 17.45 13.18 -4.36
N THR A 189 18.39 12.47 -3.73
CA THR A 189 19.31 11.56 -4.46
C THR A 189 18.68 10.22 -4.81
N THR A 190 17.52 9.89 -4.25
CA THR A 190 16.79 8.64 -4.53
C THR A 190 15.69 8.78 -5.59
N ILE A 191 15.41 10.01 -6.07
CA ILE A 191 14.50 10.30 -7.18
C ILE A 191 15.27 10.28 -8.50
#